data_213adda61e62470ae4970b7ca3b12c3e
#
_entry.id   213adda61e62470ae4970b7ca3b12c3e
#
_cell.length_a   1.000
_cell.length_b   1.000
_cell.length_c   1.000
_cell.angle_alpha   90.00
_cell.angle_beta   90.00
_cell.angle_gamma   90.00
#
_symmetry.space_group_name_H-M   'P 1'
#
loop_
_entity.id
_entity.type
_entity.pdbx_description
1 polymer ?
#
loop_
_entity_poly.entity_id
_entity_poly.type
_entity_poly.pdbx_seq_one_letter_code
_entity_poly.pdbx_strand_id
1 'polypeptide(L)'
;VTDRVHDVYRRVLAWTFRHGWLTISLGLASVAVSLVLATQLKLRMVPFADRDQFAVEIYLRPDTPLERTGAVADSVYRMLRADGRVKSVTSFVGCSSPRFQMSYAPQIAGKNYAQFIVNTTSIDDTEDILDRYADAWADRFPEAYVKFKQLDYQNVPSLEFRFYGSDIDSLRAAADRLMARMRQLGVTRTLAAVNLALAAGDVPIGAVWEGDYKLPVVLKNDVRRGERSLSDVGDTYVSSPVPGVSVPLRQIADVGPAWSESKIVHRNGMRCLTVTADLKRGANAMRVNSRISELIDKELTLPAGIATELGGAYEFDWETIPPIASGLTISLVIIFFFILVNFRKFGITLVVMASMSLCLFGAVVGLRIADFTIGLTSVLGFITLLGMIVRNVILMYQHAEDKRKVCHWSGRLAAY
;
A
#
# COMPACT_ATOMS: atom_id res chain seq x y z
N VAL A 1 1.13 40.87 27.81
CA VAL A 1 0.71 39.48 27.44
C VAL A 1 1.39 38.48 28.35
N THR A 2 2.68 38.62 28.58
CA THR A 2 3.52 37.72 29.40
C THR A 2 3.05 37.58 30.84
N ASP A 3 2.69 38.69 31.49
CA ASP A 3 2.26 38.71 32.91
C ASP A 3 0.93 37.97 33.11
N ARG A 4 -0.03 38.13 32.21
CA ARG A 4 -1.30 37.38 32.26
C ARG A 4 -1.11 35.86 32.10
N VAL A 5 -0.19 35.46 31.22
CA VAL A 5 0.13 34.05 31.03
C VAL A 5 0.79 33.47 32.29
N HIS A 6 1.69 34.24 32.92
CA HIS A 6 2.34 33.85 34.19
C HIS A 6 1.32 33.69 35.31
N ASP A 7 0.36 34.61 35.44
CA ASP A 7 -0.65 34.54 36.48
C ASP A 7 -1.64 33.37 36.31
N VAL A 8 -1.99 33.05 35.06
CA VAL A 8 -2.79 31.86 34.76
C VAL A 8 -2.00 30.58 35.09
N TYR A 9 -0.75 30.50 34.66
CA TYR A 9 0.13 29.36 34.94
C TYR A 9 0.27 29.14 36.46
N ARG A 10 0.54 30.19 37.26
CA ARG A 10 0.63 30.09 38.71
C ARG A 10 -0.65 29.59 39.36
N ARG A 11 -1.81 30.06 38.89
CA ARG A 11 -3.13 29.61 39.42
C ARG A 11 -3.38 28.12 39.09
N VAL A 12 -3.09 27.70 37.88
CA VAL A 12 -3.20 26.29 37.48
C VAL A 12 -2.27 25.42 38.30
N LEU A 13 -1.01 25.83 38.46
CA LEU A 13 -0.03 25.09 39.25
C LEU A 13 -0.44 24.96 40.73
N ALA A 14 -0.92 26.05 41.35
CA ALA A 14 -1.40 26.03 42.71
C ALA A 14 -2.62 25.10 42.89
N TRP A 15 -3.54 25.09 41.91
CA TRP A 15 -4.70 24.23 41.92
C TRP A 15 -4.27 22.77 41.80
N THR A 16 -3.32 22.44 40.88
CA THR A 16 -2.76 21.11 40.69
C THR A 16 -2.16 20.53 41.97
N PHE A 17 -1.33 21.31 42.67
CA PHE A 17 -0.76 20.90 43.95
C PHE A 17 -1.79 20.73 45.07
N ARG A 18 -2.84 21.55 45.06
CA ARG A 18 -3.94 21.47 46.06
C ARG A 18 -4.79 20.20 45.84
N HIS A 19 -4.95 19.76 44.59
CA HIS A 19 -5.77 18.63 44.22
C HIS A 19 -4.94 17.48 43.58
N GLY A 20 -3.88 17.09 44.25
CA GLY A 20 -2.91 16.11 43.70
C GLY A 20 -3.54 14.78 43.22
N TRP A 21 -4.47 14.23 43.98
CA TRP A 21 -5.18 13.01 43.60
C TRP A 21 -5.99 13.17 42.32
N LEU A 22 -6.67 14.28 42.15
CA LEU A 22 -7.45 14.59 40.97
C LEU A 22 -6.57 14.78 39.75
N THR A 23 -5.41 15.40 39.92
CA THR A 23 -4.42 15.58 38.86
C THR A 23 -3.86 14.25 38.37
N ILE A 24 -3.50 13.35 39.31
CA ILE A 24 -3.00 12.01 39.00
C ILE A 24 -4.09 11.20 38.29
N SER A 25 -5.33 11.23 38.82
CA SER A 25 -6.46 10.53 38.20
C SER A 25 -6.75 11.04 36.79
N LEU A 26 -6.70 12.35 36.55
CA LEU A 26 -6.85 12.93 35.21
C LEU A 26 -5.74 12.50 34.26
N GLY A 27 -4.49 12.43 34.76
CA GLY A 27 -3.35 11.94 33.99
C GLY A 27 -3.52 10.48 33.61
N LEU A 28 -3.91 9.61 34.56
CA LEU A 28 -4.16 8.19 34.26
C LEU A 28 -5.36 8.02 33.30
N ALA A 29 -6.42 8.80 33.48
CA ALA A 29 -7.55 8.79 32.56
C ALA A 29 -7.15 9.22 31.15
N SER A 30 -6.29 10.24 31.00
CA SER A 30 -5.82 10.66 29.70
C SER A 30 -4.99 9.56 28.98
N VAL A 31 -4.17 8.82 29.73
CA VAL A 31 -3.43 7.65 29.19
C VAL A 31 -4.39 6.55 28.76
N ALA A 32 -5.39 6.23 29.58
CA ALA A 32 -6.39 5.21 29.24
C ALA A 32 -7.18 5.60 27.98
N VAL A 33 -7.62 6.85 27.87
CA VAL A 33 -8.30 7.40 26.69
C VAL A 33 -7.39 7.33 25.47
N SER A 34 -6.11 7.66 25.60
CA SER A 34 -5.16 7.60 24.47
C SER A 34 -4.97 6.16 23.96
N LEU A 35 -4.92 5.17 24.84
CA LEU A 35 -4.83 3.76 24.45
C LEU A 35 -6.08 3.32 23.66
N VAL A 36 -7.27 3.73 24.10
CA VAL A 36 -8.52 3.44 23.37
C VAL A 36 -8.53 4.15 22.02
N LEU A 37 -8.17 5.42 21.96
CA LEU A 37 -8.11 6.16 20.70
C LEU A 37 -7.05 5.60 19.73
N ALA A 38 -5.92 5.14 20.25
CA ALA A 38 -4.85 4.54 19.42
C ALA A 38 -5.33 3.28 18.69
N THR A 39 -6.22 2.49 19.30
CA THR A 39 -6.80 1.30 18.62
C THR A 39 -7.71 1.65 17.44
N GLN A 40 -8.20 2.89 17.39
CA GLN A 40 -9.08 3.37 16.31
C GLN A 40 -8.29 4.04 15.18
N LEU A 41 -7.03 4.39 15.40
CA LEU A 41 -6.17 4.96 14.36
C LEU A 41 -5.82 3.91 13.30
N LYS A 42 -5.74 4.36 12.06
CA LYS A 42 -5.30 3.52 10.94
C LYS A 42 -3.79 3.32 11.05
N LEU A 43 -3.34 2.07 11.05
CA LEU A 43 -1.92 1.73 11.00
C LEU A 43 -1.52 1.57 9.54
N ARG A 44 -0.55 2.34 9.11
CA ARG A 44 0.09 2.25 7.80
C ARG A 44 1.52 2.76 7.92
N MET A 45 2.50 1.87 7.82
CA MET A 45 3.91 2.22 8.04
C MET A 45 4.42 3.29 7.08
N VAL A 46 4.00 3.21 5.81
CA VAL A 46 4.31 4.22 4.81
C VAL A 46 3.01 4.83 4.28
N PRO A 47 2.75 6.11 4.58
CA PRO A 47 1.53 6.78 4.14
C PRO A 47 1.52 6.99 2.62
N PHE A 48 0.36 7.29 2.06
CA PHE A 48 0.25 7.80 0.70
C PHE A 48 0.98 9.15 0.58
N ALA A 49 1.45 9.44 -0.62
CA ALA A 49 2.04 10.75 -0.90
C ALA A 49 0.93 11.79 -1.11
N ASP A 50 0.97 12.86 -0.33
CA ASP A 50 0.09 14.01 -0.50
C ASP A 50 0.62 14.84 -1.67
N ARG A 51 0.11 14.56 -2.88
CA ARG A 51 0.51 15.21 -4.12
C ARG A 51 -0.70 15.61 -4.94
N ASP A 52 -0.54 16.68 -5.70
CA ASP A 52 -1.45 17.13 -6.76
C ASP A 52 -1.30 16.27 -8.04
N GLN A 53 -0.98 14.99 -7.88
CA GLN A 53 -0.71 14.05 -8.96
C GLN A 53 -1.11 12.64 -8.57
N PHE A 54 -1.73 11.91 -9.50
CA PHE A 54 -2.02 10.48 -9.36
C PHE A 54 -1.83 9.75 -10.68
N ALA A 55 -1.82 8.41 -10.62
CA ALA A 55 -1.74 7.55 -11.79
C ALA A 55 -3.07 6.85 -12.05
N VAL A 56 -3.39 6.60 -13.31
CA VAL A 56 -4.45 5.68 -13.71
C VAL A 56 -3.84 4.56 -14.53
N GLU A 57 -4.05 3.33 -14.13
CA GLU A 57 -3.56 2.15 -14.82
C GLU A 57 -4.77 1.40 -15.40
N ILE A 58 -4.69 1.05 -16.68
CA ILE A 58 -5.75 0.36 -17.40
C ILE A 58 -5.21 -0.98 -17.87
N TYR A 59 -5.85 -2.05 -17.41
CA TYR A 59 -5.46 -3.42 -17.73
C TYR A 59 -6.59 -4.08 -18.52
N LEU A 60 -6.26 -4.61 -19.68
CA LEU A 60 -7.15 -5.42 -20.48
C LEU A 60 -6.64 -6.87 -20.56
N ARG A 61 -7.41 -7.72 -21.21
CA ARG A 61 -7.00 -9.11 -21.45
C ARG A 61 -5.72 -9.14 -22.28
N PRO A 62 -4.83 -10.10 -22.06
CA PRO A 62 -3.53 -10.16 -22.76
C PRO A 62 -3.61 -10.21 -24.29
N ASP A 63 -4.67 -10.75 -24.84
CA ASP A 63 -4.96 -10.88 -26.27
C ASP A 63 -5.58 -9.62 -26.91
N THR A 64 -5.85 -8.58 -26.10
CA THR A 64 -6.50 -7.37 -26.59
C THR A 64 -5.59 -6.58 -27.53
N PRO A 65 -6.07 -6.22 -28.74
CA PRO A 65 -5.32 -5.40 -29.67
C PRO A 65 -5.15 -3.97 -29.14
N LEU A 66 -4.08 -3.30 -29.58
CA LEU A 66 -3.72 -1.96 -29.12
C LEU A 66 -4.82 -0.92 -29.39
N GLU A 67 -5.53 -1.05 -30.51
CA GLU A 67 -6.63 -0.18 -30.92
C GLU A 67 -7.79 -0.22 -29.90
N ARG A 68 -8.08 -1.40 -29.37
CA ARG A 68 -9.12 -1.56 -28.36
C ARG A 68 -8.70 -0.97 -27.02
N THR A 69 -7.44 -1.19 -26.64
CA THR A 69 -6.84 -0.55 -25.46
C THR A 69 -6.87 0.97 -25.59
N GLY A 70 -6.56 1.48 -26.78
CA GLY A 70 -6.66 2.92 -27.10
C GLY A 70 -8.09 3.45 -26.95
N ALA A 71 -9.09 2.74 -27.43
CA ALA A 71 -10.50 3.15 -27.32
C ALA A 71 -10.99 3.26 -25.86
N VAL A 72 -10.57 2.32 -25.01
CA VAL A 72 -10.86 2.39 -23.57
C VAL A 72 -10.09 3.55 -22.93
N ALA A 73 -8.81 3.68 -23.27
CA ALA A 73 -7.96 4.77 -22.78
C ALA A 73 -8.53 6.14 -23.16
N ASP A 74 -8.99 6.33 -24.40
CA ASP A 74 -9.61 7.58 -24.87
C ASP A 74 -10.90 7.91 -24.10
N SER A 75 -11.66 6.90 -23.70
CA SER A 75 -12.86 7.11 -22.91
C SER A 75 -12.55 7.60 -21.50
N VAL A 76 -11.52 7.02 -20.86
CA VAL A 76 -11.02 7.47 -19.56
C VAL A 76 -10.37 8.85 -19.66
N TYR A 77 -9.59 9.10 -20.72
CA TYR A 77 -8.98 10.40 -20.98
C TYR A 77 -10.01 11.53 -21.09
N ARG A 78 -11.07 11.31 -21.88
CA ARG A 78 -12.15 12.31 -22.05
C ARG A 78 -12.87 12.60 -20.73
N MET A 79 -13.11 11.60 -19.91
CA MET A 79 -13.70 11.78 -18.58
C MET A 79 -12.79 12.62 -17.67
N LEU A 80 -11.49 12.29 -17.62
CA LEU A 80 -10.53 13.03 -16.79
C LEU A 80 -10.40 14.49 -17.26
N ARG A 81 -10.36 14.72 -18.57
CA ARG A 81 -10.27 16.08 -19.14
C ARG A 81 -11.53 16.92 -18.97
N ALA A 82 -12.68 16.28 -18.79
CA ALA A 82 -13.95 16.96 -18.52
C ALA A 82 -14.06 17.47 -17.07
N ASP A 83 -13.22 16.96 -16.15
CA ASP A 83 -13.20 17.41 -14.77
C ASP A 83 -12.32 18.67 -14.63
N GLY A 84 -12.93 19.78 -14.22
CA GLY A 84 -12.25 21.09 -14.09
C GLY A 84 -11.11 21.12 -13.07
N ARG A 85 -11.02 20.12 -12.19
CA ARG A 85 -9.96 19.96 -11.20
C ARG A 85 -8.69 19.35 -11.80
N VAL A 86 -8.77 18.81 -13.02
CA VAL A 86 -7.64 18.19 -13.73
C VAL A 86 -6.92 19.22 -14.57
N LYS A 87 -5.68 19.56 -14.24
CA LYS A 87 -4.82 20.45 -15.00
C LYS A 87 -4.32 19.83 -16.29
N SER A 88 -3.75 18.63 -16.18
CA SER A 88 -3.17 17.93 -17.32
C SER A 88 -3.27 16.41 -17.17
N VAL A 89 -3.35 15.74 -18.31
CA VAL A 89 -3.33 14.28 -18.41
C VAL A 89 -2.30 13.91 -19.47
N THR A 90 -1.32 13.09 -19.08
CA THR A 90 -0.36 12.48 -20.02
C THR A 90 -0.68 11.00 -20.14
N SER A 91 -0.93 10.55 -21.37
CA SER A 91 -1.34 9.15 -21.65
C SER A 91 -0.22 8.37 -22.32
N PHE A 92 -0.07 7.12 -21.90
CA PHE A 92 0.80 6.12 -22.46
C PHE A 92 -0.04 4.91 -22.82
N VAL A 93 -0.13 4.55 -24.09
CA VAL A 93 -0.94 3.42 -24.57
C VAL A 93 -0.03 2.35 -25.16
N GLY A 94 -0.15 1.10 -24.70
CA GLY A 94 0.74 0.01 -25.08
C GLY A 94 2.08 0.01 -24.34
N CYS A 95 2.32 0.97 -23.47
CA CYS A 95 3.54 1.08 -22.68
C CYS A 95 3.26 1.76 -21.33
N SER A 96 4.22 1.66 -20.42
CA SER A 96 4.22 2.44 -19.18
C SER A 96 4.98 3.74 -19.36
N SER A 97 4.70 4.71 -18.52
CA SER A 97 5.51 5.92 -18.42
C SER A 97 6.94 5.60 -18.00
N PRO A 98 7.92 6.44 -18.36
CA PRO A 98 9.19 6.45 -17.65
C PRO A 98 8.97 6.64 -16.14
N ARG A 99 9.97 6.27 -15.34
CA ARG A 99 9.89 6.46 -13.89
C ARG A 99 9.78 7.95 -13.56
N PHE A 100 8.61 8.38 -13.12
CA PHE A 100 8.32 9.79 -12.75
C PHE A 100 8.31 10.02 -11.23
N GLN A 101 8.35 8.94 -10.46
CA GLN A 101 8.45 8.94 -9.00
C GLN A 101 9.42 7.84 -8.55
N MET A 102 10.14 8.07 -7.44
CA MET A 102 11.19 7.18 -6.97
C MET A 102 10.69 5.75 -6.68
N SER A 103 9.53 5.62 -6.04
CA SER A 103 8.93 4.33 -5.68
C SER A 103 8.04 3.74 -6.77
N TYR A 104 7.71 4.50 -7.83
CA TYR A 104 6.87 3.99 -8.92
C TYR A 104 7.69 3.14 -9.88
N ALA A 105 7.42 1.84 -9.92
CA ALA A 105 8.03 0.94 -10.89
C ALA A 105 7.22 0.92 -12.19
N PRO A 106 7.83 1.23 -13.35
CA PRO A 106 7.17 1.09 -14.64
C PRO A 106 6.73 -0.36 -14.86
N GLN A 107 5.54 -0.54 -15.43
CA GLN A 107 5.04 -1.85 -15.85
C GLN A 107 5.71 -2.29 -17.15
N ILE A 108 5.72 -3.59 -17.38
CA ILE A 108 6.21 -4.14 -18.67
C ILE A 108 5.28 -3.68 -19.78
N ALA A 109 5.85 -3.17 -20.87
CA ALA A 109 5.08 -2.76 -22.04
C ALA A 109 4.24 -3.91 -22.60
N GLY A 110 3.00 -3.60 -22.98
CA GLY A 110 2.07 -4.60 -23.52
C GLY A 110 0.89 -3.93 -24.21
N LYS A 111 0.44 -4.50 -25.33
CA LYS A 111 -0.67 -3.96 -26.13
C LYS A 111 -1.98 -3.80 -25.32
N ASN A 112 -2.12 -4.58 -24.26
CA ASN A 112 -3.28 -4.64 -23.36
C ASN A 112 -3.16 -3.73 -22.14
N TYR A 113 -2.20 -2.81 -22.12
CA TYR A 113 -1.95 -1.91 -21.00
C TYR A 113 -1.95 -0.44 -21.46
N ALA A 114 -2.54 0.42 -20.65
CA ALA A 114 -2.39 1.87 -20.78
C ALA A 114 -2.22 2.51 -19.40
N GLN A 115 -1.56 3.65 -19.37
CA GLN A 115 -1.30 4.41 -18.15
C GLN A 115 -1.51 5.88 -18.38
N PHE A 116 -2.06 6.56 -17.38
CA PHE A 116 -2.11 8.02 -17.33
C PHE A 116 -1.36 8.54 -16.11
N ILE A 117 -0.70 9.68 -16.30
CA ILE A 117 -0.23 10.56 -15.24
C ILE A 117 -1.15 11.77 -15.25
N VAL A 118 -1.85 11.98 -14.15
CA VAL A 118 -2.86 13.04 -14.01
C VAL A 118 -2.37 14.05 -12.98
N ASN A 119 -2.32 15.32 -13.36
CA ASN A 119 -2.02 16.44 -12.46
C ASN A 119 -3.31 17.19 -12.16
N THR A 120 -3.55 17.51 -10.90
CA THR A 120 -4.73 18.20 -10.38
C THR A 120 -4.41 19.63 -9.95
N THR A 121 -5.42 20.37 -9.55
CA THR A 121 -5.24 21.75 -9.09
C THR A 121 -4.75 21.83 -7.64
N SER A 122 -5.09 20.84 -6.83
CA SER A 122 -4.68 20.73 -5.42
C SER A 122 -4.57 19.27 -4.97
N ILE A 123 -4.02 19.07 -3.78
CA ILE A 123 -3.98 17.75 -3.11
C ILE A 123 -5.40 17.28 -2.80
N ASP A 124 -6.24 18.17 -2.28
CA ASP A 124 -7.64 17.87 -1.94
C ASP A 124 -8.43 17.42 -3.17
N ASP A 125 -8.20 18.07 -4.33
CA ASP A 125 -8.80 17.67 -5.60
C ASP A 125 -8.35 16.27 -6.05
N THR A 126 -7.09 15.91 -5.80
CA THR A 126 -6.59 14.56 -6.05
C THR A 126 -7.37 13.55 -5.23
N GLU A 127 -7.54 13.81 -3.94
CA GLU A 127 -8.23 12.91 -3.03
C GLU A 127 -9.71 12.75 -3.40
N ASP A 128 -10.39 13.85 -3.68
CA ASP A 128 -11.79 13.85 -4.11
C ASP A 128 -12.01 13.09 -5.43
N ILE A 129 -11.10 13.26 -6.39
CA ILE A 129 -11.13 12.53 -7.66
C ILE A 129 -10.95 11.04 -7.45
N LEU A 130 -9.97 10.67 -6.63
CA LEU A 130 -9.71 9.26 -6.32
C LEU A 130 -10.91 8.61 -5.61
N ASP A 131 -11.48 9.27 -4.61
CA ASP A 131 -12.64 8.75 -3.86
C ASP A 131 -13.89 8.65 -4.74
N ARG A 132 -14.07 9.57 -5.69
CA ARG A 132 -15.24 9.60 -6.58
C ARG A 132 -15.16 8.60 -7.72
N TYR A 133 -13.99 8.47 -8.34
CA TYR A 133 -13.86 7.72 -9.59
C TYR A 133 -13.27 6.32 -9.43
N ALA A 134 -12.48 6.03 -8.39
CA ALA A 134 -11.84 4.73 -8.26
C ALA A 134 -12.84 3.57 -8.30
N ASP A 135 -13.88 3.62 -7.49
CA ASP A 135 -14.91 2.58 -7.45
C ASP A 135 -15.83 2.63 -8.69
N ALA A 136 -16.24 3.84 -9.12
CA ALA A 136 -17.19 4.01 -10.21
C ALA A 136 -16.64 3.55 -11.58
N TRP A 137 -15.32 3.65 -11.78
CA TRP A 137 -14.67 3.33 -13.03
C TRP A 137 -13.97 1.98 -13.03
N ALA A 138 -13.72 1.39 -11.87
CA ALA A 138 -13.09 0.07 -11.78
C ALA A 138 -13.83 -1.00 -12.59
N ASP A 139 -15.16 -0.94 -12.61
CA ASP A 139 -16.06 -1.90 -13.26
C ASP A 139 -16.81 -1.35 -14.48
N ARG A 140 -16.41 -0.16 -14.95
CA ARG A 140 -17.11 0.53 -16.05
C ARG A 140 -17.03 -0.22 -17.38
N PHE A 141 -15.91 -0.89 -17.62
CA PHE A 141 -15.65 -1.66 -18.83
C PHE A 141 -15.63 -3.15 -18.50
N PRO A 142 -16.47 -4.00 -19.11
CA PRO A 142 -16.46 -5.44 -18.84
C PRO A 142 -15.13 -6.12 -19.20
N GLU A 143 -14.42 -5.56 -20.18
CA GLU A 143 -13.16 -6.08 -20.73
C GLU A 143 -11.89 -5.47 -20.10
N ALA A 144 -12.05 -4.38 -19.33
CA ALA A 144 -10.91 -3.64 -18.79
C ALA A 144 -11.08 -3.36 -17.30
N TYR A 145 -9.97 -3.44 -16.59
CA TYR A 145 -9.86 -2.97 -15.23
C TYR A 145 -9.16 -1.61 -15.20
N VAL A 146 -9.87 -0.60 -14.72
CA VAL A 146 -9.36 0.77 -14.60
C VAL A 146 -9.04 1.03 -13.14
N LYS A 147 -7.76 1.18 -12.84
CA LYS A 147 -7.24 1.40 -11.50
C LYS A 147 -6.79 2.84 -11.32
N PHE A 148 -7.45 3.56 -10.42
CA PHE A 148 -7.01 4.87 -9.94
C PHE A 148 -6.06 4.68 -8.77
N LYS A 149 -4.81 5.10 -8.92
CA LYS A 149 -3.75 4.84 -7.97
C LYS A 149 -3.22 6.15 -7.39
N GLN A 150 -3.44 6.36 -6.10
CA GLN A 150 -2.72 7.38 -5.35
C GLN A 150 -1.25 7.01 -5.30
N LEU A 151 -0.38 7.98 -5.50
CA LEU A 151 1.05 7.76 -5.37
C LEU A 151 1.39 7.48 -3.90
N ASP A 152 2.28 6.54 -3.69
CA ASP A 152 2.80 6.24 -2.36
C ASP A 152 4.32 6.10 -2.40
N TYR A 153 4.94 5.96 -1.24
CA TYR A 153 6.38 5.76 -1.12
C TYR A 153 6.78 4.28 -1.23
N GLN A 154 5.79 3.38 -1.35
CA GLN A 154 5.99 1.95 -1.56
C GLN A 154 5.17 1.47 -2.76
N ASN A 155 5.82 0.74 -3.67
CA ASN A 155 5.12 0.11 -4.80
C ASN A 155 4.75 -1.33 -4.47
N VAL A 156 4.02 -1.52 -3.38
CA VAL A 156 3.51 -2.84 -2.97
C VAL A 156 1.98 -2.82 -2.93
N PRO A 157 1.31 -3.93 -3.31
CA PRO A 157 -0.14 -4.03 -3.20
C PRO A 157 -0.57 -3.94 -1.73
N SER A 158 -1.75 -3.38 -1.48
CA SER A 158 -2.32 -3.28 -0.13
C SER A 158 -2.59 -4.65 0.47
N LEU A 159 -3.03 -5.60 -0.35
CA LEU A 159 -3.26 -6.99 0.00
C LEU A 159 -2.60 -7.87 -1.05
N GLU A 160 -1.86 -8.87 -0.59
CA GLU A 160 -1.21 -9.84 -1.46
C GLU A 160 -1.27 -11.23 -0.81
N PHE A 161 -1.85 -12.18 -1.54
CA PHE A 161 -1.96 -13.57 -1.11
C PHE A 161 -1.25 -14.45 -2.11
N ARG A 162 -0.28 -15.20 -1.65
CA ARG A 162 0.56 -16.08 -2.46
C ARG A 162 0.20 -17.53 -2.20
N PHE A 163 -0.06 -18.27 -3.27
CA PHE A 163 -0.28 -19.72 -3.23
C PHE A 163 0.90 -20.42 -3.86
N TYR A 164 1.48 -21.37 -3.17
CA TYR A 164 2.61 -22.16 -3.62
C TYR A 164 2.19 -23.60 -3.85
N GLY A 165 2.59 -24.18 -4.96
CA GLY A 165 2.30 -25.58 -5.28
C GLY A 165 2.91 -26.01 -6.60
N SER A 166 2.98 -27.31 -6.82
CA SER A 166 3.50 -27.88 -8.08
C SER A 166 2.45 -27.95 -9.19
N ASP A 167 1.17 -28.11 -8.82
CA ASP A 167 0.06 -28.24 -9.75
C ASP A 167 -0.67 -26.91 -9.95
N ILE A 168 -0.71 -26.45 -11.20
CA ILE A 168 -1.25 -25.14 -11.58
C ILE A 168 -2.77 -25.08 -11.50
N ASP A 169 -3.46 -26.18 -11.82
CA ASP A 169 -4.92 -26.19 -11.80
C ASP A 169 -5.44 -26.13 -10.36
N SER A 170 -4.77 -26.79 -9.46
CA SER A 170 -5.03 -26.69 -8.03
C SER A 170 -4.73 -25.28 -7.49
N LEU A 171 -3.66 -24.64 -7.92
CA LEU A 171 -3.33 -23.25 -7.57
C LEU A 171 -4.41 -22.27 -8.06
N ARG A 172 -4.85 -22.42 -9.31
CA ARG A 172 -5.95 -21.61 -9.86
C ARG A 172 -7.26 -21.80 -9.12
N ALA A 173 -7.64 -23.05 -8.86
CA ALA A 173 -8.87 -23.33 -8.11
C ALA A 173 -8.84 -22.73 -6.70
N ALA A 174 -7.69 -22.75 -6.03
CA ALA A 174 -7.51 -22.11 -4.72
C ALA A 174 -7.64 -20.58 -4.80
N ALA A 175 -6.99 -19.96 -5.78
CA ALA A 175 -7.05 -18.52 -6.01
C ALA A 175 -8.48 -18.06 -6.35
N ASP A 176 -9.18 -18.76 -7.23
CA ASP A 176 -10.56 -18.44 -7.63
C ASP A 176 -11.52 -18.53 -6.44
N ARG A 177 -11.37 -19.53 -5.57
CA ARG A 177 -12.15 -19.64 -4.34
C ARG A 177 -11.90 -18.47 -3.40
N LEU A 178 -10.65 -18.08 -3.20
CA LEU A 178 -10.31 -16.89 -2.41
C LEU A 178 -10.92 -15.64 -3.01
N MET A 179 -10.76 -15.42 -4.31
CA MET A 179 -11.34 -14.27 -5.01
C MET A 179 -12.86 -14.19 -4.88
N ALA A 180 -13.56 -15.32 -5.00
CA ALA A 180 -15.01 -15.38 -4.83
C ALA A 180 -15.42 -14.97 -3.40
N ARG A 181 -14.69 -15.43 -2.39
CA ARG A 181 -14.93 -15.07 -0.99
C ARG A 181 -14.58 -13.62 -0.67
N MET A 182 -13.49 -13.11 -1.21
CA MET A 182 -13.09 -11.71 -1.03
C MET A 182 -14.14 -10.74 -1.58
N ARG A 183 -14.77 -11.06 -2.73
CA ARG A 183 -15.88 -10.27 -3.27
C ARG A 183 -17.08 -10.22 -2.33
N GLN A 184 -17.41 -11.33 -1.66
CA GLN A 184 -18.50 -11.39 -0.67
C GLN A 184 -18.23 -10.52 0.57
N LEU A 185 -16.95 -10.30 0.90
CA LEU A 185 -16.51 -9.44 2.01
C LEU A 185 -16.43 -7.95 1.65
N GLY A 186 -16.85 -7.56 0.43
CA GLY A 186 -16.82 -6.18 -0.02
C GLY A 186 -15.43 -5.68 -0.44
N VAL A 187 -14.50 -6.60 -0.68
CA VAL A 187 -13.21 -6.28 -1.32
C VAL A 187 -13.49 -6.08 -2.80
N THR A 188 -13.47 -4.83 -3.25
CA THR A 188 -13.69 -4.46 -4.64
C THR A 188 -12.52 -4.94 -5.50
N ARG A 189 -12.84 -5.72 -6.50
CA ARG A 189 -11.98 -6.33 -7.53
C ARG A 189 -10.60 -6.80 -7.05
N THR A 190 -10.48 -8.09 -7.02
CA THR A 190 -9.22 -8.81 -6.95
C THR A 190 -8.57 -8.78 -8.32
N LEU A 191 -7.44 -8.12 -8.45
CA LEU A 191 -6.57 -8.31 -9.60
C LEU A 191 -5.95 -9.69 -9.43
N ALA A 192 -6.60 -10.71 -9.97
CA ALA A 192 -5.89 -11.93 -10.29
C ALA A 192 -4.95 -11.56 -11.42
N ALA A 193 -3.68 -11.32 -11.09
CA ALA A 193 -2.63 -11.27 -12.09
C ALA A 193 -2.42 -12.69 -12.62
N VAL A 194 -3.47 -13.27 -13.20
CA VAL A 194 -3.33 -14.35 -14.15
C VAL A 194 -2.83 -13.67 -15.41
N ASN A 195 -1.52 -13.51 -15.48
CA ASN A 195 -0.86 -13.21 -16.74
C ASN A 195 -1.06 -14.41 -17.66
N LEU A 196 -2.23 -14.50 -18.27
CA LEU A 196 -2.47 -15.32 -19.44
C LEU A 196 -1.99 -14.50 -20.65
N ALA A 197 -0.68 -14.52 -20.91
CA ALA A 197 -0.17 -14.09 -22.20
C ALA A 197 -0.47 -15.20 -23.19
N LEU A 198 -1.46 -15.01 -24.01
CA LEU A 198 -1.61 -15.75 -25.26
C LEU A 198 -0.87 -14.98 -26.34
N ALA A 199 0.29 -15.49 -26.66
CA ALA A 199 1.00 -15.09 -27.85
C ALA A 199 0.28 -15.64 -29.10
N ALA A 200 -0.65 -14.86 -29.67
CA ALA A 200 -0.85 -14.95 -31.11
C ALA A 200 0.32 -14.16 -31.72
N GLY A 201 1.49 -14.82 -31.77
CA GLY A 201 2.75 -14.16 -31.96
C GLY A 201 2.99 -13.73 -33.38
N ASP A 202 3.36 -12.50 -33.57
CA ASP A 202 4.20 -12.05 -34.66
C ASP A 202 5.51 -12.82 -34.58
N VAL A 203 5.91 -13.51 -35.65
CA VAL A 203 7.15 -14.34 -35.67
C VAL A 203 8.35 -13.42 -35.94
N PRO A 204 9.27 -13.21 -35.03
CA PRO A 204 10.45 -12.42 -35.28
C PRO A 204 11.38 -13.21 -36.23
N ILE A 205 11.65 -12.67 -37.41
CA ILE A 205 12.52 -13.27 -38.44
C ILE A 205 13.92 -12.66 -38.46
N GLY A 206 14.13 -11.53 -37.77
CA GLY A 206 15.41 -10.86 -37.74
C GLY A 206 15.34 -9.57 -36.94
N ALA A 207 16.42 -8.81 -36.94
CA ALA A 207 16.50 -7.50 -36.40
C ALA A 207 17.42 -6.62 -37.24
N VAL A 208 17.04 -5.38 -37.43
CA VAL A 208 17.85 -4.33 -38.06
C VAL A 208 18.32 -3.39 -36.94
N TRP A 209 19.59 -3.03 -36.98
CA TRP A 209 20.16 -2.07 -36.06
C TRP A 209 20.19 -0.66 -36.72
N GLU A 210 19.58 0.30 -36.07
CA GLU A 210 19.63 1.71 -36.46
C GLU A 210 20.29 2.48 -35.34
N GLY A 211 21.59 2.74 -35.44
CA GLY A 211 22.40 3.24 -34.33
C GLY A 211 22.42 2.23 -33.17
N ASP A 212 22.03 2.69 -31.99
CA ASP A 212 21.93 1.87 -30.77
C ASP A 212 20.56 1.15 -30.61
N TYR A 213 19.64 1.34 -31.56
CA TYR A 213 18.29 0.76 -31.49
C TYR A 213 18.21 -0.53 -32.28
N LYS A 214 17.75 -1.59 -31.61
CA LYS A 214 17.44 -2.88 -32.23
C LYS A 214 15.97 -2.87 -32.66
N LEU A 215 15.73 -2.78 -33.98
CA LEU A 215 14.39 -2.85 -34.56
C LEU A 215 14.09 -4.30 -34.93
N PRO A 216 13.12 -4.97 -34.30
CA PRO A 216 12.74 -6.33 -34.66
C PRO A 216 12.02 -6.33 -36.01
N VAL A 217 12.47 -7.15 -36.92
CA VAL A 217 11.76 -7.46 -38.18
C VAL A 217 10.81 -8.60 -37.90
N VAL A 218 9.52 -8.35 -38.06
CA VAL A 218 8.47 -9.33 -37.73
C VAL A 218 7.71 -9.71 -38.99
N LEU A 219 7.61 -11.00 -39.26
CA LEU A 219 6.77 -11.50 -40.33
C LEU A 219 5.31 -11.47 -39.88
N LYS A 220 4.51 -10.66 -40.57
CA LYS A 220 3.05 -10.60 -40.39
C LYS A 220 2.36 -11.18 -41.62
N ASN A 221 1.37 -12.01 -41.37
CA ASN A 221 0.48 -12.45 -42.45
C ASN A 221 -0.54 -11.33 -42.72
N ASP A 222 -0.63 -10.87 -43.97
CA ASP A 222 -1.56 -9.80 -44.39
C ASP A 222 -3.00 -10.32 -44.47
N VAL A 223 -3.58 -10.63 -43.31
CA VAL A 223 -5.01 -10.84 -43.20
C VAL A 223 -5.62 -9.52 -42.71
N ARG A 224 -6.60 -9.00 -43.48
CA ARG A 224 -7.29 -7.74 -43.21
C ARG A 224 -7.56 -7.51 -41.73
N ARG A 225 -7.18 -6.32 -41.24
CA ARG A 225 -7.37 -5.87 -39.86
C ARG A 225 -8.81 -6.11 -39.44
N GLY A 226 -9.02 -6.93 -38.41
CA GLY A 226 -10.22 -6.87 -37.60
C GLY A 226 -10.81 -8.20 -37.12
N GLU A 227 -10.79 -9.29 -37.85
CA GLU A 227 -11.55 -10.48 -37.48
C GLU A 227 -10.83 -11.77 -37.87
N ARG A 228 -9.87 -12.21 -37.05
CA ARG A 228 -9.45 -13.62 -37.10
C ARG A 228 -10.40 -14.42 -36.22
N SER A 229 -11.29 -15.17 -36.89
CA SER A 229 -12.05 -16.23 -36.25
C SER A 229 -11.20 -17.48 -36.09
N LEU A 230 -11.50 -18.31 -35.10
CA LEU A 230 -10.87 -19.65 -34.96
C LEU A 230 -11.05 -20.50 -36.23
N SER A 231 -12.13 -20.29 -36.98
CA SER A 231 -12.40 -20.90 -38.28
C SER A 231 -11.33 -20.54 -39.33
N ASP A 232 -10.81 -19.30 -39.30
CA ASP A 232 -9.83 -18.81 -40.27
C ASP A 232 -8.47 -19.48 -40.11
N VAL A 233 -8.15 -19.93 -38.89
CA VAL A 233 -6.93 -20.71 -38.62
C VAL A 233 -7.02 -22.10 -39.26
N GLY A 234 -8.20 -22.74 -39.19
CA GLY A 234 -8.46 -24.02 -39.82
C GLY A 234 -8.40 -23.96 -41.37
N ASP A 235 -8.70 -22.80 -41.95
CA ASP A 235 -8.69 -22.54 -43.38
C ASP A 235 -7.26 -22.14 -43.93
N THR A 236 -6.27 -22.02 -43.06
CA THR A 236 -4.90 -21.72 -43.45
C THR A 236 -4.33 -22.91 -44.26
N TYR A 237 -3.82 -22.63 -45.45
CA TYR A 237 -3.24 -23.65 -46.30
C TYR A 237 -1.82 -24.02 -45.84
N VAL A 238 -1.59 -25.30 -45.64
CA VAL A 238 -0.30 -25.87 -45.32
C VAL A 238 0.28 -26.57 -46.59
N SER A 239 1.48 -26.17 -46.95
CA SER A 239 2.16 -26.74 -48.11
C SER A 239 2.65 -28.16 -47.81
N SER A 240 2.33 -29.12 -48.69
CA SER A 240 2.82 -30.47 -48.62
C SER A 240 4.30 -30.54 -49.08
N PRO A 241 5.09 -31.57 -48.64
CA PRO A 241 6.40 -31.86 -49.20
C PRO A 241 6.33 -32.21 -50.71
N VAL A 242 5.13 -32.52 -51.21
CA VAL A 242 4.92 -32.74 -52.65
C VAL A 242 4.72 -31.39 -53.34
N PRO A 243 5.56 -31.02 -54.32
CA PRO A 243 5.45 -29.73 -54.98
C PRO A 243 4.07 -29.51 -55.62
N GLY A 244 3.47 -28.34 -55.37
CA GLY A 244 2.20 -27.95 -55.95
C GLY A 244 0.93 -28.41 -55.16
N VAL A 245 1.10 -29.15 -54.06
CA VAL A 245 -0.03 -29.58 -53.23
C VAL A 245 -0.07 -28.75 -51.93
N SER A 246 -1.18 -28.03 -51.69
CA SER A 246 -1.47 -27.35 -50.44
C SER A 246 -2.85 -27.77 -49.94
N VAL A 247 -2.95 -28.11 -48.66
CA VAL A 247 -4.19 -28.55 -48.03
C VAL A 247 -4.56 -27.63 -46.86
N PRO A 248 -5.81 -27.32 -46.66
CA PRO A 248 -6.22 -26.53 -45.50
C PRO A 248 -5.98 -27.33 -44.21
N LEU A 249 -5.53 -26.62 -43.15
CA LEU A 249 -5.12 -27.21 -41.88
C LEU A 249 -6.23 -28.09 -41.26
N ARG A 250 -7.51 -27.70 -41.41
CA ARG A 250 -8.68 -28.45 -40.92
C ARG A 250 -8.81 -29.87 -41.52
N GLN A 251 -8.15 -30.18 -42.64
CA GLN A 251 -8.17 -31.51 -43.23
C GLN A 251 -7.11 -32.45 -42.65
N ILE A 252 -6.09 -31.91 -42.01
CA ILE A 252 -4.95 -32.67 -41.48
C ILE A 252 -4.82 -32.56 -39.96
N ALA A 253 -5.55 -31.60 -39.31
CA ALA A 253 -5.51 -31.41 -37.88
C ALA A 253 -6.85 -30.82 -37.37
N ASP A 254 -7.22 -31.21 -36.15
CA ASP A 254 -8.28 -30.56 -35.41
C ASP A 254 -7.75 -29.29 -34.76
N VAL A 255 -8.35 -28.13 -35.12
CA VAL A 255 -7.95 -26.83 -34.61
C VAL A 255 -8.93 -26.42 -33.48
N GLY A 256 -8.43 -26.35 -32.27
CA GLY A 256 -9.20 -25.94 -31.11
C GLY A 256 -8.45 -24.91 -30.25
N PRO A 257 -9.18 -24.11 -29.48
CA PRO A 257 -8.54 -23.18 -28.53
C PRO A 257 -7.85 -23.97 -27.42
N ALA A 258 -6.56 -23.73 -27.24
CA ALA A 258 -5.82 -24.23 -26.10
C ALA A 258 -5.35 -23.06 -25.25
N TRP A 259 -5.51 -23.19 -23.94
CA TRP A 259 -5.05 -22.20 -23.00
C TRP A 259 -3.65 -22.58 -22.51
N SER A 260 -2.68 -21.70 -22.68
CA SER A 260 -1.33 -21.84 -22.13
C SER A 260 -1.02 -20.65 -21.22
N GLU A 261 -0.11 -20.87 -20.29
CA GLU A 261 0.31 -19.80 -19.39
C GLU A 261 1.30 -18.88 -20.07
N SER A 262 1.04 -17.59 -19.98
CA SER A 262 1.93 -16.57 -20.54
C SER A 262 3.16 -16.35 -19.68
N LYS A 263 3.01 -16.51 -18.36
CA LYS A 263 4.08 -16.28 -17.40
C LYS A 263 3.94 -17.24 -16.22
N ILE A 264 4.97 -18.02 -15.99
CA ILE A 264 5.07 -18.87 -14.81
C ILE A 264 5.99 -18.19 -13.82
N VAL A 265 5.45 -17.83 -12.65
CA VAL A 265 6.21 -17.18 -11.59
C VAL A 265 6.68 -18.24 -10.61
N HIS A 266 7.97 -18.21 -10.28
CA HIS A 266 8.56 -18.99 -9.21
C HIS A 266 9.07 -18.06 -8.11
N ARG A 267 8.81 -18.41 -6.87
CA ARG A 267 9.40 -17.76 -5.70
C ARG A 267 10.02 -18.85 -4.82
N ASN A 268 11.28 -18.70 -4.43
CA ASN A 268 12.03 -19.71 -3.68
C ASN A 268 12.03 -21.10 -4.33
N GLY A 269 12.09 -21.15 -5.68
CA GLY A 269 12.11 -22.40 -6.45
C GLY A 269 10.74 -23.07 -6.65
N MET A 270 9.68 -22.62 -5.97
CA MET A 270 8.32 -23.17 -6.13
C MET A 270 7.45 -22.27 -7.01
N ARG A 271 6.54 -22.89 -7.76
CA ARG A 271 5.52 -22.12 -8.50
C ARG A 271 4.67 -21.32 -7.53
N CYS A 272 4.44 -20.07 -7.87
CA CYS A 272 3.68 -19.13 -7.06
C CYS A 272 2.58 -18.47 -7.89
N LEU A 273 1.35 -18.58 -7.45
CA LEU A 273 0.22 -17.82 -7.95
C LEU A 273 -0.14 -16.74 -6.93
N THR A 274 -0.12 -15.49 -7.35
CA THR A 274 -0.36 -14.35 -6.47
C THR A 274 -1.72 -13.73 -6.76
N VAL A 275 -2.53 -13.58 -5.72
CA VAL A 275 -3.77 -12.82 -5.74
C VAL A 275 -3.51 -11.49 -5.06
N THR A 276 -3.70 -10.38 -5.78
CA THR A 276 -3.56 -9.03 -5.24
C THR A 276 -4.90 -8.33 -5.18
N ALA A 277 -5.10 -7.51 -4.16
CA ALA A 277 -6.29 -6.68 -4.03
C ALA A 277 -5.92 -5.29 -3.51
N ASP A 278 -6.63 -4.29 -4.00
CA ASP A 278 -6.54 -2.93 -3.52
C ASP A 278 -7.69 -2.63 -2.57
N LEU A 279 -7.39 -1.92 -1.51
CA LEU A 279 -8.37 -1.49 -0.53
C LEU A 279 -8.92 -0.11 -0.88
N LYS A 280 -10.18 0.12 -0.50
CA LYS A 280 -10.74 1.47 -0.51
C LYS A 280 -9.87 2.40 0.35
N ARG A 281 -9.72 3.61 -0.11
CA ARG A 281 -9.05 4.66 0.65
C ARG A 281 -9.66 4.77 2.06
N GLY A 282 -8.80 4.82 3.05
CA GLY A 282 -9.24 4.87 4.45
C GLY A 282 -9.58 3.52 5.10
N ALA A 283 -9.58 2.40 4.37
CA ALA A 283 -9.70 1.09 4.98
C ALA A 283 -8.41 0.71 5.76
N ASN A 284 -8.59 -0.02 6.85
CA ASN A 284 -7.48 -0.52 7.64
C ASN A 284 -6.96 -1.85 7.06
N ALA A 285 -5.81 -1.80 6.38
CA ALA A 285 -5.21 -2.95 5.71
C ALA A 285 -4.93 -4.11 6.69
N MET A 286 -4.42 -3.83 7.88
CA MET A 286 -4.11 -4.86 8.86
C MET A 286 -5.37 -5.62 9.34
N ARG A 287 -6.48 -4.91 9.56
CA ARG A 287 -7.75 -5.53 9.97
C ARG A 287 -8.34 -6.39 8.84
N VAL A 288 -8.25 -5.94 7.60
CA VAL A 288 -8.72 -6.71 6.44
C VAL A 288 -7.84 -7.93 6.22
N ASN A 289 -6.52 -7.79 6.31
CA ASN A 289 -5.57 -8.91 6.22
C ASN A 289 -5.85 -9.98 7.28
N SER A 290 -6.03 -9.58 8.56
CA SER A 290 -6.33 -10.53 9.64
C SER A 290 -7.63 -11.29 9.37
N ARG A 291 -8.66 -10.59 8.87
CA ARG A 291 -9.95 -11.23 8.56
C ARG A 291 -9.85 -12.19 7.37
N ILE A 292 -9.05 -11.88 6.36
CA ILE A 292 -8.86 -12.76 5.21
C ILE A 292 -7.96 -13.95 5.58
N SER A 293 -6.93 -13.75 6.40
CA SER A 293 -6.12 -14.85 6.94
C SER A 293 -7.00 -15.86 7.71
N GLU A 294 -7.85 -15.35 8.58
CA GLU A 294 -8.81 -16.20 9.33
C GLU A 294 -9.76 -16.95 8.40
N LEU A 295 -10.20 -16.33 7.31
CA LEU A 295 -11.03 -16.96 6.30
C LEU A 295 -10.28 -18.06 5.54
N ILE A 296 -9.01 -17.82 5.17
CA ILE A 296 -8.16 -18.83 4.52
C ILE A 296 -7.99 -20.03 5.43
N ASP A 297 -7.68 -19.80 6.70
CA ASP A 297 -7.41 -20.87 7.66
C ASP A 297 -8.66 -21.70 8.04
N LYS A 298 -9.83 -21.05 8.12
CA LYS A 298 -11.05 -21.69 8.61
C LYS A 298 -12.00 -22.18 7.52
N GLU A 299 -12.11 -21.45 6.42
CA GLU A 299 -13.15 -21.69 5.41
C GLU A 299 -12.60 -22.22 4.08
N LEU A 300 -11.32 -21.97 3.78
CA LEU A 300 -10.75 -22.36 2.49
C LEU A 300 -10.12 -23.76 2.63
N THR A 301 -10.83 -24.78 2.12
CA THR A 301 -10.24 -26.11 1.95
C THR A 301 -9.23 -26.07 0.80
N LEU A 302 -7.95 -25.99 1.16
CA LEU A 302 -6.87 -26.04 0.20
C LEU A 302 -6.57 -27.48 -0.21
N PRO A 303 -6.31 -27.74 -1.51
CA PRO A 303 -5.81 -29.04 -1.95
C PRO A 303 -4.49 -29.41 -1.27
N ALA A 304 -4.22 -30.71 -1.12
CA ALA A 304 -2.96 -31.17 -0.55
C ALA A 304 -1.76 -30.68 -1.36
N GLY A 305 -0.74 -30.17 -0.68
CA GLY A 305 0.48 -29.66 -1.31
C GLY A 305 0.45 -28.18 -1.71
N ILE A 306 -0.61 -27.44 -1.36
CA ILE A 306 -0.64 -25.98 -1.51
C ILE A 306 -0.30 -25.32 -0.18
N ALA A 307 0.71 -24.46 -0.16
CA ALA A 307 1.04 -23.56 0.93
C ALA A 307 0.60 -22.14 0.60
N THR A 308 0.25 -21.36 1.63
CA THR A 308 -0.17 -19.96 1.50
C THR A 308 0.76 -19.04 2.26
N GLU A 309 0.97 -17.85 1.76
CA GLU A 309 1.75 -16.79 2.40
C GLU A 309 1.07 -15.44 2.17
N LEU A 310 1.06 -14.60 3.19
CA LEU A 310 0.63 -13.21 3.10
C LEU A 310 1.81 -12.33 2.69
N GLY A 311 1.61 -11.48 1.71
CA GLY A 311 2.62 -10.57 1.19
C GLY A 311 2.17 -9.11 1.17
N GLY A 312 2.82 -8.31 0.33
CA GLY A 312 2.47 -6.92 0.12
C GLY A 312 2.77 -6.03 1.33
N ALA A 313 1.90 -5.09 1.62
CA ALA A 313 2.05 -4.18 2.75
C ALA A 313 2.13 -4.90 4.09
N TYR A 314 1.42 -6.03 4.24
CA TYR A 314 1.46 -6.84 5.46
C TYR A 314 2.86 -7.43 5.75
N GLU A 315 3.51 -7.99 4.74
CA GLU A 315 4.87 -8.54 4.85
C GLU A 315 5.85 -7.45 5.30
N PHE A 316 5.76 -6.28 4.67
CA PHE A 316 6.60 -5.13 5.03
C PHE A 316 6.34 -4.64 6.46
N ASP A 317 5.09 -4.51 6.86
CA ASP A 317 4.73 -4.06 8.22
C ASP A 317 5.21 -5.07 9.26
N TRP A 318 5.04 -6.38 8.98
CA TRP A 318 5.45 -7.46 9.88
C TRP A 318 6.96 -7.59 10.02
N GLU A 319 7.71 -7.32 8.96
CA GLU A 319 9.18 -7.27 9.01
C GLU A 319 9.71 -6.02 9.71
N THR A 320 8.98 -4.91 9.65
CA THR A 320 9.44 -3.60 10.14
C THR A 320 9.05 -3.34 11.60
N ILE A 321 7.84 -3.72 12.02
CA ILE A 321 7.31 -3.41 13.36
C ILE A 321 8.13 -4.08 14.50
N PRO A 322 8.45 -5.38 14.46
CA PRO A 322 9.18 -6.03 15.56
C PRO A 322 10.56 -5.45 15.83
N PRO A 323 11.42 -5.16 14.83
CA PRO A 323 12.69 -4.48 15.07
C PRO A 323 12.54 -3.09 15.69
N ILE A 324 11.54 -2.31 15.26
CA ILE A 324 11.27 -0.99 15.85
C ILE A 324 10.82 -1.13 17.30
N ALA A 325 9.90 -2.06 17.59
CA ALA A 325 9.40 -2.30 18.94
C ALA A 325 10.51 -2.77 19.87
N SER A 326 11.39 -3.67 19.42
CA SER A 326 12.53 -4.13 20.20
C SER A 326 13.55 -3.00 20.46
N GLY A 327 13.86 -2.21 19.44
CA GLY A 327 14.74 -1.04 19.57
C GLY A 327 14.19 -0.01 20.57
N LEU A 328 12.87 0.27 20.50
CA LEU A 328 12.20 1.17 21.44
C LEU A 328 12.26 0.62 22.87
N THR A 329 12.02 -0.67 23.06
CA THR A 329 12.08 -1.33 24.37
C THR A 329 13.48 -1.23 24.96
N ILE A 330 14.52 -1.55 24.19
CA ILE A 330 15.91 -1.43 24.61
C ILE A 330 16.24 0.01 24.99
N SER A 331 15.82 0.97 24.17
CA SER A 331 16.03 2.40 24.44
C SER A 331 15.36 2.84 25.75
N LEU A 332 14.14 2.39 26.03
CA LEU A 332 13.45 2.69 27.29
C LEU A 332 14.19 2.10 28.50
N VAL A 333 14.75 0.90 28.38
CA VAL A 333 15.56 0.28 29.44
C VAL A 333 16.84 1.09 29.67
N ILE A 334 17.53 1.49 28.63
CA ILE A 334 18.72 2.33 28.74
C ILE A 334 18.39 3.67 29.40
N ILE A 335 17.33 4.33 28.97
CA ILE A 335 16.84 5.59 29.55
C ILE A 335 16.50 5.39 31.04
N PHE A 336 15.84 4.30 31.40
CA PHE A 336 15.54 3.99 32.81
C PHE A 336 16.80 3.90 33.66
N PHE A 337 17.80 3.15 33.22
CA PHE A 337 19.08 3.03 33.95
C PHE A 337 19.84 4.36 34.03
N PHE A 338 19.85 5.12 32.92
CA PHE A 338 20.47 6.44 32.90
C PHE A 338 19.83 7.39 33.91
N ILE A 339 18.50 7.44 33.98
CA ILE A 339 17.75 8.26 34.95
C ILE A 339 18.01 7.76 36.36
N LEU A 340 18.06 6.44 36.59
CA LEU A 340 18.33 5.83 37.90
C LEU A 340 19.69 6.19 38.41
N VAL A 341 20.73 6.14 37.58
CA VAL A 341 22.09 6.54 37.92
C VAL A 341 22.18 8.03 38.25
N ASN A 342 21.47 8.86 37.48
CA ASN A 342 21.44 10.31 37.66
C ASN A 342 20.81 10.71 39.01
N PHE A 343 19.64 10.17 39.31
CA PHE A 343 18.90 10.55 40.55
C PHE A 343 19.22 9.68 41.77
N ARG A 344 19.75 8.50 41.57
CA ARG A 344 20.03 7.52 42.63
C ARG A 344 18.82 7.21 43.55
N LYS A 345 17.61 7.42 43.04
CA LYS A 345 16.32 7.23 43.75
C LYS A 345 15.32 6.54 42.83
N PHE A 346 14.98 5.29 43.13
CA PHE A 346 14.10 4.47 42.31
C PHE A 346 12.71 5.11 42.12
N GLY A 347 12.10 5.64 43.16
CA GLY A 347 10.78 6.25 43.10
C GLY A 347 10.72 7.45 42.15
N ILE A 348 11.77 8.27 42.08
CA ILE A 348 11.85 9.40 41.17
C ILE A 348 11.98 8.93 39.75
N THR A 349 12.81 7.93 39.50
CA THR A 349 12.96 7.30 38.19
C THR A 349 11.64 6.80 37.67
N LEU A 350 10.84 6.13 38.50
CA LEU A 350 9.49 5.67 38.13
C LEU A 350 8.53 6.83 37.79
N VAL A 351 8.57 7.92 38.55
CA VAL A 351 7.72 9.10 38.25
C VAL A 351 8.11 9.73 36.93
N VAL A 352 9.41 9.86 36.63
CA VAL A 352 9.90 10.37 35.34
C VAL A 352 9.44 9.46 34.21
N MET A 353 9.61 8.15 34.36
CA MET A 353 9.14 7.18 33.35
C MET A 353 7.62 7.19 33.17
N ALA A 354 6.86 7.32 34.26
CA ALA A 354 5.40 7.44 34.17
C ALA A 354 4.94 8.73 33.46
N SER A 355 5.70 9.83 33.61
CA SER A 355 5.40 11.07 32.91
C SER A 355 5.51 10.96 31.38
N MET A 356 6.35 10.03 30.89
CA MET A 356 6.47 9.76 29.45
C MET A 356 5.16 9.24 28.86
N SER A 357 4.38 8.47 29.63
CA SER A 357 3.11 7.93 29.14
C SER A 357 2.04 9.01 28.93
N LEU A 358 2.14 10.16 29.60
CA LEU A 358 1.24 11.29 29.39
C LEU A 358 1.41 11.92 28.00
N CYS A 359 2.58 11.76 27.38
CA CYS A 359 2.84 12.21 26.03
C CYS A 359 1.96 11.50 24.98
N LEU A 360 1.61 10.24 25.24
CA LEU A 360 0.76 9.45 24.34
C LEU A 360 -0.56 10.15 24.05
N PHE A 361 -1.16 10.78 25.08
CA PHE A 361 -2.44 11.47 24.92
C PHE A 361 -2.34 12.61 23.90
N GLY A 362 -1.35 13.49 24.03
CA GLY A 362 -1.17 14.60 23.09
C GLY A 362 -0.87 14.12 21.67
N ALA A 363 -0.01 13.12 21.52
CA ALA A 363 0.35 12.57 20.21
C ALA A 363 -0.85 11.89 19.52
N VAL A 364 -1.60 11.03 20.22
CA VAL A 364 -2.73 10.31 19.66
C VAL A 364 -3.89 11.25 19.32
N VAL A 365 -4.19 12.21 20.19
CA VAL A 365 -5.21 13.23 19.93
C VAL A 365 -4.81 14.12 18.75
N GLY A 366 -3.53 14.52 18.67
CA GLY A 366 -3.01 15.30 17.55
C GLY A 366 -3.16 14.55 16.22
N LEU A 367 -2.76 13.28 16.15
CA LEU A 367 -2.95 12.44 14.96
C LEU A 367 -4.43 12.28 14.60
N ARG A 368 -5.30 12.15 15.59
CA ARG A 368 -6.74 11.98 15.37
C ARG A 368 -7.42 13.24 14.84
N ILE A 369 -7.00 14.42 15.33
CA ILE A 369 -7.51 15.72 14.86
C ILE A 369 -7.02 16.01 13.45
N ALA A 370 -5.76 15.66 13.16
CA ALA A 370 -5.15 15.86 11.83
C ALA A 370 -5.53 14.77 10.82
N ASP A 371 -6.32 13.77 11.21
CA ASP A 371 -6.68 12.56 10.41
C ASP A 371 -5.47 11.82 9.81
N PHE A 372 -4.32 11.88 10.47
CA PHE A 372 -3.13 11.16 10.06
C PHE A 372 -3.13 9.71 10.55
N THR A 373 -2.52 8.85 9.73
CA THR A 373 -2.28 7.44 10.07
C THR A 373 -1.08 7.30 11.01
N ILE A 374 -1.06 6.25 11.83
CA ILE A 374 0.16 5.87 12.53
C ILE A 374 1.11 5.24 11.50
N GLY A 375 2.19 5.92 11.21
CA GLY A 375 3.23 5.47 10.30
C GLY A 375 4.62 5.66 10.89
N LEU A 376 5.65 5.36 10.09
CA LEU A 376 7.06 5.48 10.48
C LEU A 376 7.41 6.90 10.95
N THR A 377 6.92 7.91 10.26
CA THR A 377 7.13 9.33 10.62
C THR A 377 6.48 9.69 11.94
N SER A 378 5.27 9.17 12.21
CA SER A 378 4.56 9.37 13.50
C SER A 378 5.33 8.73 14.65
N VAL A 379 5.90 7.53 14.44
CA VAL A 379 6.74 6.83 15.44
C VAL A 379 8.00 7.61 15.74
N LEU A 380 8.69 8.14 14.72
CA LEU A 380 9.87 9.00 14.89
C LEU A 380 9.52 10.28 15.65
N GLY A 381 8.40 10.93 15.30
CA GLY A 381 7.89 12.09 16.02
C GLY A 381 7.61 11.79 17.49
N PHE A 382 7.00 10.64 17.77
CA PHE A 382 6.73 10.17 19.12
C PHE A 382 8.01 9.94 19.94
N ILE A 383 9.02 9.28 19.36
CA ILE A 383 10.34 9.08 20.03
C ILE A 383 10.99 10.42 20.37
N THR A 384 10.95 11.38 19.44
CA THR A 384 11.49 12.73 19.67
C THR A 384 10.76 13.44 20.80
N LEU A 385 9.44 13.33 20.82
CA LEU A 385 8.59 13.92 21.86
C LEU A 385 8.88 13.32 23.24
N LEU A 386 9.06 12.00 23.32
CA LEU A 386 9.47 11.30 24.54
C LEU A 386 10.79 11.87 25.09
N GLY A 387 11.79 12.05 24.23
CA GLY A 387 13.09 12.63 24.61
C GLY A 387 12.96 14.05 25.16
N MET A 388 12.13 14.88 24.54
CA MET A 388 11.90 16.25 25.02
C MET A 388 11.22 16.30 26.40
N ILE A 389 10.23 15.43 26.63
CA ILE A 389 9.54 15.37 27.93
C ILE A 389 10.47 14.90 29.02
N VAL A 390 11.24 13.83 28.80
CA VAL A 390 12.22 13.33 29.77
C VAL A 390 13.18 14.45 30.17
N ARG A 391 13.74 15.15 29.19
CA ARG A 391 14.64 16.29 29.46
C ARG A 391 13.96 17.36 30.32
N ASN A 392 12.74 17.74 29.99
CA ASN A 392 12.03 18.81 30.73
C ASN A 392 11.71 18.38 32.17
N VAL A 393 11.30 17.12 32.38
CA VAL A 393 10.99 16.59 33.70
C VAL A 393 12.28 16.48 34.55
N ILE A 394 13.40 16.05 33.96
CA ILE A 394 14.70 15.98 34.64
C ILE A 394 15.13 17.39 35.09
N LEU A 395 15.07 18.38 34.19
CA LEU A 395 15.49 19.76 34.51
C LEU A 395 14.59 20.36 35.57
N MET A 396 13.28 20.17 35.50
CA MET A 396 12.34 20.66 36.50
C MET A 396 12.60 20.04 37.87
N TYR A 397 12.84 18.73 37.92
CA TYR A 397 13.14 18.04 39.17
C TYR A 397 14.50 18.48 39.76
N GLN A 398 15.54 18.59 38.94
CA GLN A 398 16.86 19.06 39.38
C GLN A 398 16.77 20.47 39.96
N HIS A 399 16.08 21.37 39.26
CA HIS A 399 15.89 22.74 39.76
C HIS A 399 15.13 22.79 41.09
N ALA A 400 14.08 21.98 41.23
CA ALA A 400 13.32 21.88 42.48
C ALA A 400 14.20 21.31 43.64
N GLU A 401 15.01 20.31 43.37
CA GLU A 401 15.92 19.71 44.36
C GLU A 401 17.04 20.69 44.78
N ASP A 402 17.59 21.48 43.86
CA ASP A 402 18.58 22.51 44.10
C ASP A 402 18.01 23.63 44.97
N LYS A 403 16.80 24.11 44.64
CA LYS A 403 16.10 25.10 45.49
C LYS A 403 15.85 24.57 46.88
N ARG A 404 15.47 23.30 47.00
CA ARG A 404 15.27 22.65 48.28
C ARG A 404 16.54 22.57 49.12
N LYS A 405 17.67 22.23 48.49
CA LYS A 405 18.97 22.06 49.19
C LYS A 405 19.66 23.38 49.51
N VAL A 406 19.68 24.31 48.55
CA VAL A 406 20.40 25.59 48.67
C VAL A 406 19.60 26.64 49.42
N CYS A 407 18.30 26.74 49.14
CA CYS A 407 17.42 27.79 49.74
C CYS A 407 16.58 27.30 50.91
N HIS A 408 16.70 26.03 51.32
CA HIS A 408 15.91 25.40 52.39
C HIS A 408 14.38 25.56 52.23
N TRP A 409 13.91 25.66 50.97
CA TRP A 409 12.51 25.79 50.68
C TRP A 409 11.74 24.49 50.94
N SER A 410 10.47 24.60 51.38
CA SER A 410 9.62 23.40 51.45
C SER A 410 9.46 22.79 50.06
N GLY A 411 9.29 21.48 49.98
CA GLY A 411 9.19 20.78 48.68
C GLY A 411 8.09 21.32 47.75
N ARG A 412 7.03 21.93 48.32
CA ARG A 412 5.98 22.61 47.54
C ARG A 412 6.45 23.94 46.95
N LEU A 413 7.17 24.75 47.75
CA LEU A 413 7.74 26.05 47.32
C LEU A 413 8.85 25.90 46.31
N ALA A 414 9.66 24.84 46.41
CA ALA A 414 10.75 24.58 45.48
C ALA A 414 10.29 24.16 44.08
N ALA A 415 9.07 23.66 43.95
CA ALA A 415 8.45 23.29 42.67
C ALA A 415 7.68 24.45 42.01
N TYR A 416 7.50 25.55 42.74
CA TYR A 416 6.91 26.80 42.24
C TYR A 416 8.01 27.66 41.57
#